data_0253878a7c47c4a8aede91c74eca2814
#
_entry.id   0253878a7c47c4a8aede91c74eca2814
#
_cell.length_a   1.000
_cell.length_b   1.000
_cell.length_c   1.000
_cell.angle_alpha   90.00
_cell.angle_beta   90.00
_cell.angle_gamma   90.00
#
_symmetry.space_group_name_H-M   'P 1'
#
loop_
_entity.id
_entity.type
_entity.pdbx_description
1 polymer ?
#
loop_
_entity_poly.entity_id
_entity_poly.type
_entity_poly.pdbx_seq_one_letter_code
_entity_poly.pdbx_strand_id
1 'polypeptide(L)'
;MWQFWPRYTSACRRLYGSPFTLRVATMGTIVYTDDLAEIKKVFAGDPATYHAGEANSMLRGMLGSSSILVIDDELHRERRRSMLAPFHRDAVARQADAIAQIAAANIATWPVGTTFPVAPRMSEITLEVILRTVVGASDPVRLAALRRIMPKLLNLTPFALLAISNPDLQRKRLWRSVRRNIADADRLLYAEIADRRRDPDLDSRHDALSMLIRAEAQRENRMTDNELRDQLMTLLVAGHDTTATGLSWALERLTRHPGILAKAVQAAVASAAGDPSGDEYLDAVAKETLRARPGVFDVGR
;
A
#
# COMPACT_ATOMS: atom_id res chain seq x y z
N MET A 1 13.01 -6.47 -10.74
CA MET A 1 13.35 -7.55 -9.78
C MET A 1 12.13 -8.39 -9.44
N TRP A 2 11.02 -7.78 -9.00
CA TRP A 2 9.78 -8.49 -8.62
C TRP A 2 9.20 -9.39 -9.73
N GLN A 3 9.33 -9.04 -11.01
CA GLN A 3 8.85 -9.86 -12.13
C GLN A 3 9.63 -11.18 -12.34
N PHE A 4 10.88 -11.22 -11.92
CA PHE A 4 11.74 -12.43 -12.05
C PHE A 4 11.70 -13.30 -10.80
N TRP A 5 11.32 -12.76 -9.65
CA TRP A 5 11.33 -13.44 -8.38
C TRP A 5 10.46 -14.70 -8.33
N PRO A 6 9.19 -14.66 -8.79
CA PRO A 6 8.36 -15.88 -8.83
C PRO A 6 8.91 -16.97 -9.74
N ARG A 7 9.58 -16.58 -10.83
CA ARG A 7 10.23 -17.56 -11.73
C ARG A 7 11.47 -18.17 -11.07
N TYR A 8 12.22 -17.36 -10.36
CA TYR A 8 13.41 -17.79 -9.63
C TYR A 8 13.04 -18.73 -8.49
N THR A 9 12.10 -18.35 -7.62
CA THR A 9 11.64 -19.20 -6.52
C THR A 9 11.00 -20.49 -7.02
N SER A 10 10.24 -20.46 -8.13
CA SER A 10 9.70 -21.66 -8.77
C SER A 10 10.80 -22.57 -9.34
N ALA A 11 11.89 -22.01 -9.84
CA ALA A 11 13.04 -22.81 -10.28
C ALA A 11 13.77 -23.45 -9.11
N CYS A 12 14.01 -22.68 -8.02
CA CYS A 12 14.59 -23.20 -6.79
C CYS A 12 13.75 -24.33 -6.18
N ARG A 13 12.43 -24.17 -6.13
CA ARG A 13 11.52 -25.21 -5.68
C ARG A 13 11.65 -26.50 -6.48
N ARG A 14 11.75 -26.39 -7.80
CA ARG A 14 11.92 -27.58 -8.67
C ARG A 14 13.26 -28.31 -8.44
N LEU A 15 14.31 -27.54 -8.09
CA LEU A 15 15.65 -28.09 -7.87
C LEU A 15 15.84 -28.67 -6.46
N TYR A 16 15.28 -27.99 -5.44
CA TYR A 16 15.59 -28.27 -4.03
C TYR A 16 14.39 -28.81 -3.24
N GLY A 17 13.18 -28.80 -3.83
CA GLY A 17 11.94 -29.15 -3.11
C GLY A 17 11.39 -27.97 -2.29
N SER A 18 10.50 -28.29 -1.35
CA SER A 18 9.93 -27.34 -0.36
C SER A 18 9.99 -28.01 1.03
N PRO A 19 10.45 -27.31 2.09
CA PRO A 19 11.03 -25.96 2.07
C PRO A 19 12.44 -25.90 1.47
N PHE A 20 12.88 -24.72 1.01
CA PHE A 20 14.26 -24.49 0.61
C PHE A 20 14.80 -23.18 1.18
N THR A 21 16.13 -23.09 1.30
CA THR A 21 16.80 -21.95 1.92
C THR A 21 17.54 -21.12 0.89
N LEU A 22 17.37 -19.80 0.97
CA LEU A 22 18.11 -18.81 0.19
C LEU A 22 18.93 -17.91 1.11
N ARG A 23 20.13 -17.55 0.68
CA ARG A 23 20.94 -16.49 1.32
C ARG A 23 20.87 -15.24 0.45
N VAL A 24 20.26 -14.20 0.96
CA VAL A 24 20.08 -12.92 0.28
C VAL A 24 20.92 -11.87 0.97
N ALA A 25 21.81 -11.20 0.23
CA ALA A 25 22.84 -10.31 0.77
C ALA A 25 22.32 -9.21 1.72
N THR A 26 21.09 -8.75 1.53
CA THR A 26 20.49 -7.66 2.34
C THR A 26 19.44 -8.14 3.35
N MET A 27 19.04 -9.41 3.26
CA MET A 27 17.94 -9.98 4.07
C MET A 27 18.38 -11.16 4.92
N GLY A 28 19.65 -11.60 4.76
CA GLY A 28 20.17 -12.77 5.48
C GLY A 28 19.69 -14.09 4.91
N THR A 29 19.39 -15.04 5.80
CA THR A 29 18.93 -16.38 5.44
C THR A 29 17.40 -16.40 5.44
N ILE A 30 16.82 -16.78 4.30
CA ILE A 30 15.36 -16.87 4.12
C ILE A 30 15.02 -18.34 3.85
N VAL A 31 14.07 -18.88 4.59
CA VAL A 31 13.49 -20.21 4.33
C VAL A 31 12.18 -19.98 3.57
N TYR A 32 12.10 -20.54 2.39
CA TYR A 32 10.92 -20.51 1.55
C TYR A 32 10.10 -21.79 1.71
N THR A 33 8.81 -21.64 1.93
CA THR A 33 7.86 -22.76 1.88
C THR A 33 6.64 -22.36 1.07
N ASP A 34 6.07 -23.31 0.34
CA ASP A 34 4.76 -23.22 -0.30
C ASP A 34 3.83 -24.36 0.17
N ASP A 35 4.21 -25.06 1.21
CA ASP A 35 3.36 -26.03 1.87
C ASP A 35 2.26 -25.35 2.67
N LEU A 36 0.99 -25.72 2.38
CA LEU A 36 -0.17 -25.09 2.99
C LEU A 36 -0.27 -25.33 4.50
N ALA A 37 0.23 -26.46 5.01
CA ALA A 37 0.21 -26.75 6.44
C ALA A 37 1.23 -25.88 7.17
N GLU A 38 2.44 -25.75 6.61
CA GLU A 38 3.48 -24.86 7.14
C GLU A 38 3.04 -23.38 7.07
N ILE A 39 2.46 -22.95 5.96
CA ILE A 39 1.91 -21.59 5.81
C ILE A 39 0.86 -21.32 6.89
N LYS A 40 -0.11 -22.23 7.10
CA LYS A 40 -1.12 -22.08 8.15
C LYS A 40 -0.49 -22.00 9.55
N LYS A 41 0.50 -22.83 9.83
CA LYS A 41 1.23 -22.84 11.10
C LYS A 41 1.93 -21.50 11.36
N VAL A 42 2.61 -20.94 10.35
CA VAL A 42 3.30 -19.64 10.44
C VAL A 42 2.28 -18.51 10.66
N PHE A 43 1.17 -18.48 9.92
CA PHE A 43 0.17 -17.41 10.05
C PHE A 43 -0.68 -17.51 11.31
N ALA A 44 -0.90 -18.71 11.85
CA ALA A 44 -1.60 -18.94 13.12
C ALA A 44 -0.65 -18.93 14.33
N GLY A 45 0.65 -18.85 14.13
CA GLY A 45 1.65 -18.91 15.17
C GLY A 45 1.70 -17.66 16.04
N ASP A 46 2.33 -17.80 17.19
CA ASP A 46 2.49 -16.71 18.15
C ASP A 46 3.30 -15.55 17.53
N PRO A 47 2.78 -14.31 17.53
CA PRO A 47 3.53 -13.14 17.11
C PRO A 47 4.87 -12.94 17.82
N ALA A 48 5.03 -13.43 19.04
CA ALA A 48 6.31 -13.42 19.77
C ALA A 48 7.35 -14.39 19.18
N THR A 49 6.93 -15.30 18.30
CA THR A 49 7.83 -16.24 17.58
C THR A 49 8.07 -15.79 16.13
N TYR A 50 7.04 -15.25 15.49
CA TYR A 50 7.05 -14.88 14.09
C TYR A 50 7.03 -13.35 13.91
N HIS A 51 8.21 -12.76 13.89
CA HIS A 51 8.42 -11.31 13.83
C HIS A 51 8.35 -10.78 12.39
N ALA A 52 7.17 -10.35 11.94
CA ALA A 52 6.99 -9.78 10.62
C ALA A 52 7.73 -8.45 10.42
N GLY A 53 7.85 -7.66 11.49
CA GLY A 53 8.59 -6.38 11.46
C GLY A 53 10.09 -6.59 11.24
N GLU A 54 10.67 -7.64 11.83
CA GLU A 54 12.05 -8.02 11.58
C GLU A 54 12.27 -8.41 10.11
N ALA A 55 11.38 -9.23 9.54
CA ALA A 55 11.42 -9.62 8.13
C ALA A 55 11.32 -8.42 7.18
N ASN A 56 10.59 -7.37 7.56
CA ASN A 56 10.42 -6.13 6.81
C ASN A 56 11.43 -5.03 7.18
N SER A 57 12.41 -5.31 8.03
CA SER A 57 13.37 -4.32 8.56
C SER A 57 14.11 -3.53 7.48
N MET A 58 14.28 -4.11 6.29
CA MET A 58 14.85 -3.43 5.13
C MET A 58 14.08 -2.17 4.71
N LEU A 59 12.79 -2.07 5.03
CA LEU A 59 11.94 -0.92 4.71
C LEU A 59 12.09 0.23 5.72
N ARG A 60 12.75 0.00 6.86
CA ARG A 60 12.89 0.96 7.96
C ARG A 60 13.50 2.30 7.51
N GLY A 61 14.44 2.26 6.59
CA GLY A 61 15.10 3.47 6.06
C GLY A 61 14.19 4.41 5.26
N MET A 62 13.03 3.92 4.80
CA MET A 62 12.03 4.70 4.08
C MET A 62 10.79 4.96 4.94
N LEU A 63 10.26 3.91 5.56
CA LEU A 63 9.02 3.98 6.32
C LEU A 63 9.20 4.62 7.69
N GLY A 64 10.42 4.58 8.24
CA GLY A 64 10.74 4.96 9.61
C GLY A 64 10.69 3.78 10.59
N SER A 65 11.27 3.99 11.77
CA SER A 65 11.44 2.95 12.79
C SER A 65 10.14 2.60 13.53
N SER A 66 9.13 3.47 13.47
CA SER A 66 7.84 3.31 14.14
C SER A 66 6.74 2.82 13.22
N SER A 67 7.04 2.58 11.93
CA SER A 67 6.09 2.02 10.97
C SER A 67 5.56 0.67 11.44
N ILE A 68 4.23 0.48 11.35
CA ILE A 68 3.58 -0.78 11.72
C ILE A 68 4.12 -1.99 10.93
N LEU A 69 4.76 -1.79 9.79
CA LEU A 69 5.34 -2.88 9.00
C LEU A 69 6.72 -3.34 9.50
N VAL A 70 7.39 -2.55 10.36
CA VAL A 70 8.77 -2.82 10.82
C VAL A 70 8.92 -2.92 12.33
N ILE A 71 7.80 -2.90 13.05
CA ILE A 71 7.72 -3.14 14.49
C ILE A 71 7.02 -4.46 14.77
N ASP A 72 7.31 -5.04 15.94
CA ASP A 72 6.78 -6.34 16.37
C ASP A 72 6.15 -6.22 17.77
N ASP A 73 5.68 -7.33 18.32
CA ASP A 73 5.22 -7.55 19.68
C ASP A 73 4.08 -6.60 20.14
N GLU A 74 4.15 -6.15 21.38
CA GLU A 74 3.10 -5.31 21.99
C GLU A 74 2.99 -3.96 21.29
N LEU A 75 4.13 -3.37 20.88
CA LEU A 75 4.11 -2.10 20.16
C LEU A 75 3.35 -2.22 18.83
N HIS A 76 3.55 -3.31 18.08
CA HIS A 76 2.78 -3.58 16.87
C HIS A 76 1.29 -3.71 17.17
N ARG A 77 0.91 -4.46 18.22
CA ARG A 77 -0.49 -4.64 18.63
C ARG A 77 -1.16 -3.32 19.01
N GLU A 78 -0.45 -2.49 19.76
CA GLU A 78 -0.91 -1.16 20.16
C GLU A 78 -1.13 -0.27 18.94
N ARG A 79 -0.14 -0.15 18.06
CA ARG A 79 -0.23 0.67 16.84
C ARG A 79 -1.30 0.17 15.89
N ARG A 80 -1.44 -1.14 15.73
CA ARG A 80 -2.49 -1.73 14.90
C ARG A 80 -3.88 -1.35 15.39
N ARG A 81 -4.14 -1.38 16.71
CA ARG A 81 -5.43 -0.96 17.28
C ARG A 81 -5.72 0.51 16.98
N SER A 82 -4.73 1.40 17.11
CA SER A 82 -4.88 2.82 16.77
C SER A 82 -5.22 3.03 15.29
N MET A 83 -4.58 2.25 14.43
CA MET A 83 -4.74 2.38 12.98
C MET A 83 -6.00 1.74 12.41
N LEU A 84 -6.80 1.02 13.19
CA LEU A 84 -8.02 0.37 12.69
C LEU A 84 -9.15 1.37 12.38
N ALA A 85 -9.24 2.47 13.12
CA ALA A 85 -10.37 3.40 13.02
C ALA A 85 -10.67 3.91 11.59
N PRO A 86 -9.67 4.33 10.78
CA PRO A 86 -9.89 4.76 9.39
C PRO A 86 -10.35 3.66 8.44
N PHE A 87 -10.19 2.39 8.82
CA PHE A 87 -10.48 1.22 7.98
C PHE A 87 -11.75 0.48 8.38
N HIS A 88 -12.51 0.99 9.33
CA HIS A 88 -13.85 0.47 9.60
C HIS A 88 -14.76 0.67 8.39
N ARG A 89 -15.68 -0.28 8.18
CA ARG A 89 -16.58 -0.31 7.02
C ARG A 89 -17.25 1.05 6.75
N ASP A 90 -17.77 1.70 7.79
CA ASP A 90 -18.46 2.99 7.65
C ASP A 90 -17.50 4.14 7.29
N ALA A 91 -16.26 4.09 7.77
CA ALA A 91 -15.24 5.08 7.41
C ALA A 91 -14.85 4.95 5.93
N VAL A 92 -14.70 3.72 5.45
CA VAL A 92 -14.41 3.43 4.04
C VAL A 92 -15.59 3.80 3.16
N ALA A 93 -16.83 3.47 3.56
CA ALA A 93 -18.03 3.80 2.80
C ALA A 93 -18.20 5.33 2.58
N ARG A 94 -17.84 6.15 3.57
CA ARG A 94 -17.84 7.62 3.42
C ARG A 94 -16.88 8.15 2.37
N GLN A 95 -15.89 7.37 1.96
CA GLN A 95 -14.92 7.75 0.92
C GLN A 95 -15.35 7.31 -0.49
N ALA A 96 -16.41 6.50 -0.62
CA ALA A 96 -16.79 5.88 -1.89
C ALA A 96 -17.04 6.92 -3.00
N ASP A 97 -17.81 7.98 -2.70
CA ASP A 97 -18.11 9.03 -3.67
C ASP A 97 -16.87 9.79 -4.13
N ALA A 98 -15.97 10.11 -3.19
CA ALA A 98 -14.71 10.77 -3.53
C ALA A 98 -13.82 9.88 -4.41
N ILE A 99 -13.76 8.58 -4.10
CA ILE A 99 -13.02 7.60 -4.91
C ILE A 99 -13.61 7.49 -6.32
N ALA A 100 -14.94 7.41 -6.43
CA ALA A 100 -15.63 7.35 -7.71
C ALA A 100 -15.38 8.61 -8.56
N GLN A 101 -15.44 9.79 -7.96
CA GLN A 101 -15.14 11.06 -8.64
C GLN A 101 -13.70 11.13 -9.14
N ILE A 102 -12.73 10.70 -8.33
CA ILE A 102 -11.31 10.65 -8.71
C ILE A 102 -11.12 9.70 -9.90
N ALA A 103 -11.71 8.51 -9.83
CA ALA A 103 -11.63 7.53 -10.90
C ALA A 103 -12.25 8.06 -12.20
N ALA A 104 -13.46 8.62 -12.13
CA ALA A 104 -14.17 9.18 -13.27
C ALA A 104 -13.39 10.34 -13.93
N ALA A 105 -12.83 11.25 -13.14
CA ALA A 105 -12.03 12.36 -13.63
C ALA A 105 -10.77 11.88 -14.37
N ASN A 106 -10.10 10.83 -13.88
CA ASN A 106 -8.94 10.26 -14.58
C ASN A 106 -9.37 9.53 -15.86
N ILE A 107 -10.41 8.69 -15.80
CA ILE A 107 -10.94 7.94 -16.95
C ILE A 107 -11.35 8.88 -18.09
N ALA A 108 -11.93 10.04 -17.78
CA ALA A 108 -12.30 11.05 -18.77
C ALA A 108 -11.10 11.58 -19.60
N THR A 109 -9.87 11.41 -19.12
CA THR A 109 -8.64 11.79 -19.84
C THR A 109 -8.05 10.67 -20.69
N TRP A 110 -8.66 9.48 -20.68
CA TRP A 110 -8.10 8.34 -21.42
C TRP A 110 -8.29 8.52 -22.93
N PRO A 111 -7.30 8.15 -23.74
CA PRO A 111 -7.44 8.25 -25.18
C PRO A 111 -8.45 7.24 -25.70
N VAL A 112 -9.31 7.70 -26.61
CA VAL A 112 -10.30 6.87 -27.31
C VAL A 112 -9.76 6.48 -28.67
N GLY A 113 -9.96 5.22 -29.07
CA GLY A 113 -9.54 4.71 -30.38
C GLY A 113 -8.04 4.42 -30.53
N THR A 114 -7.26 4.56 -29.47
CA THR A 114 -5.82 4.22 -29.46
C THR A 114 -5.46 3.33 -28.29
N THR A 115 -4.47 2.46 -28.50
CA THR A 115 -3.96 1.59 -27.43
C THR A 115 -3.05 2.38 -26.49
N PHE A 116 -3.22 2.22 -25.19
CA PHE A 116 -2.40 2.84 -24.16
C PHE A 116 -2.11 1.87 -23.00
N PRO A 117 -1.01 2.06 -22.25
CA PRO A 117 -0.72 1.25 -21.08
C PRO A 117 -1.64 1.65 -19.92
N VAL A 118 -2.39 0.67 -19.37
CA VAL A 118 -3.37 0.93 -18.29
C VAL A 118 -2.71 1.08 -16.91
N ALA A 119 -1.60 0.40 -16.64
CA ALA A 119 -0.98 0.40 -15.32
C ALA A 119 -0.58 1.80 -14.81
N PRO A 120 0.00 2.71 -15.62
CA PRO A 120 0.23 4.10 -15.20
C PRO A 120 -1.06 4.84 -14.81
N ARG A 121 -2.18 4.58 -15.50
CA ARG A 121 -3.48 5.19 -15.18
C ARG A 121 -4.03 4.68 -13.85
N MET A 122 -3.89 3.39 -13.57
CA MET A 122 -4.25 2.84 -12.25
C MET A 122 -3.39 3.44 -11.14
N SER A 123 -2.11 3.61 -11.40
CA SER A 123 -1.18 4.25 -10.47
C SER A 123 -1.56 5.72 -10.19
N GLU A 124 -1.94 6.51 -11.20
CA GLU A 124 -2.43 7.88 -11.03
C GLU A 124 -3.69 7.94 -10.17
N ILE A 125 -4.68 7.07 -10.44
CA ILE A 125 -5.94 7.00 -9.68
C ILE A 125 -5.66 6.66 -8.22
N THR A 126 -4.91 5.59 -7.97
CA THR A 126 -4.66 5.11 -6.59
C THR A 126 -3.81 6.10 -5.80
N LEU A 127 -2.87 6.80 -6.44
CA LEU A 127 -2.11 7.86 -5.78
C LEU A 127 -3.02 9.02 -5.36
N GLU A 128 -3.88 9.47 -6.24
CA GLU A 128 -4.82 10.55 -5.93
C GLU A 128 -5.79 10.16 -4.81
N VAL A 129 -6.33 8.95 -4.87
CA VAL A 129 -7.19 8.41 -3.82
C VAL A 129 -6.46 8.45 -2.48
N ILE A 130 -5.25 7.88 -2.38
CA ILE A 130 -4.56 7.78 -1.09
C ILE A 130 -4.12 9.14 -0.55
N LEU A 131 -3.72 10.07 -1.40
CA LEU A 131 -3.38 11.43 -0.99
C LEU A 131 -4.59 12.17 -0.40
N ARG A 132 -5.79 11.93 -0.90
CA ARG A 132 -7.01 12.59 -0.41
C ARG A 132 -7.64 11.86 0.77
N THR A 133 -7.68 10.53 0.74
CA THR A 133 -8.38 9.75 1.76
C THR A 133 -7.51 9.42 2.98
N VAL A 134 -6.20 9.32 2.82
CA VAL A 134 -5.27 9.00 3.90
C VAL A 134 -4.60 10.25 4.45
N VAL A 135 -3.93 11.02 3.60
CA VAL A 135 -3.25 12.25 4.03
C VAL A 135 -4.24 13.39 4.25
N GLY A 136 -5.33 13.40 3.45
CA GLY A 136 -6.35 14.45 3.51
C GLY A 136 -5.83 15.81 3.03
N ALA A 137 -4.77 15.82 2.21
CA ALA A 137 -4.14 17.05 1.75
C ALA A 137 -5.13 17.92 0.99
N SER A 138 -5.44 19.09 1.52
CA SER A 138 -6.34 20.08 0.93
C SER A 138 -5.62 21.26 0.29
N ASP A 139 -4.40 21.56 0.75
CA ASP A 139 -3.56 22.60 0.13
C ASP A 139 -3.13 22.18 -1.29
N PRO A 140 -3.54 22.92 -2.35
CA PRO A 140 -3.22 22.57 -3.73
C PRO A 140 -1.73 22.51 -4.03
N VAL A 141 -0.92 23.37 -3.40
CA VAL A 141 0.53 23.42 -3.59
C VAL A 141 1.18 22.17 -2.99
N ARG A 142 0.80 21.81 -1.76
CA ARG A 142 1.28 20.61 -1.08
C ARG A 142 0.84 19.35 -1.80
N LEU A 143 -0.40 19.27 -2.23
CA LEU A 143 -0.93 18.15 -2.99
C LEU A 143 -0.18 17.97 -4.33
N ALA A 144 0.09 19.05 -5.06
CA ALA A 144 0.89 19.00 -6.29
C ALA A 144 2.34 18.54 -6.01
N ALA A 145 2.93 18.96 -4.90
CA ALA A 145 4.27 18.54 -4.49
C ALA A 145 4.28 17.04 -4.12
N LEU A 146 3.29 16.54 -3.39
CA LEU A 146 3.14 15.12 -3.04
C LEU A 146 2.95 14.26 -4.30
N ARG A 147 2.09 14.66 -5.24
CA ARG A 147 1.92 13.97 -6.53
C ARG A 147 3.23 13.81 -7.31
N ARG A 148 4.12 14.78 -7.21
CA ARG A 148 5.41 14.77 -7.91
C ARG A 148 6.47 13.93 -7.20
N ILE A 149 6.47 13.88 -5.85
CA ILE A 149 7.52 13.22 -5.08
C ILE A 149 7.20 11.75 -4.81
N MET A 150 5.93 11.40 -4.55
CA MET A 150 5.54 10.05 -4.17
C MET A 150 5.91 8.98 -5.22
N PRO A 151 5.69 9.17 -6.54
CA PRO A 151 6.10 8.17 -7.53
C PRO A 151 7.61 7.90 -7.53
N LYS A 152 8.45 8.88 -7.16
CA LYS A 152 9.90 8.72 -7.08
C LYS A 152 10.34 7.87 -5.88
N LEU A 153 9.53 7.85 -4.83
CA LEU A 153 9.75 7.01 -3.65
C LEU A 153 9.18 5.61 -3.82
N LEU A 154 8.04 5.50 -4.50
CA LEU A 154 7.29 4.25 -4.64
C LEU A 154 7.85 3.35 -5.75
N ASN A 155 8.38 3.92 -6.83
CA ASN A 155 9.06 3.18 -7.90
C ASN A 155 10.46 2.73 -7.44
N LEU A 156 10.49 1.81 -6.46
CA LEU A 156 11.73 1.28 -5.89
C LEU A 156 12.45 0.39 -6.90
N THR A 157 13.54 0.91 -7.46
CA THR A 157 14.48 0.07 -8.19
C THR A 157 15.24 -0.83 -7.20
N PRO A 158 15.78 -2.00 -7.65
CA PRO A 158 16.64 -2.84 -6.81
C PRO A 158 17.79 -2.07 -6.17
N PHE A 159 18.30 -1.09 -6.91
CA PHE A 159 19.34 -0.19 -6.44
C PHE A 159 18.85 0.75 -5.33
N ALA A 160 17.65 1.32 -5.45
CA ALA A 160 17.06 2.15 -4.40
C ALA A 160 16.79 1.33 -3.13
N LEU A 161 16.30 0.09 -3.28
CA LEU A 161 16.08 -0.82 -2.14
C LEU A 161 17.39 -1.10 -1.38
N LEU A 162 18.48 -1.35 -2.10
CA LEU A 162 19.80 -1.54 -1.48
C LEU A 162 20.22 -0.31 -0.65
N ALA A 163 19.94 0.90 -1.14
CA ALA A 163 20.24 2.12 -0.41
C ALA A 163 19.36 2.29 0.84
N ILE A 164 18.08 1.96 0.70
CA ILE A 164 17.09 2.09 1.78
C ILE A 164 17.40 1.11 2.91
N SER A 165 17.81 -0.12 2.57
CA SER A 165 18.13 -1.17 3.54
C SER A 165 19.50 -1.01 4.20
N ASN A 166 20.36 -0.11 3.73
CA ASN A 166 21.70 0.08 4.30
C ASN A 166 21.99 1.55 4.61
N PRO A 167 21.91 1.97 5.89
CA PRO A 167 22.16 3.36 6.31
C PRO A 167 23.51 3.91 5.91
N ASP A 168 24.57 3.07 5.87
CA ASP A 168 25.92 3.52 5.49
C ASP A 168 26.01 3.81 3.99
N LEU A 169 25.31 3.04 3.17
CA LEU A 169 25.18 3.35 1.76
C LEU A 169 24.44 4.65 1.51
N GLN A 170 23.41 4.94 2.30
CA GLN A 170 22.64 6.20 2.19
C GLN A 170 23.55 7.43 2.35
N ARG A 171 24.61 7.38 3.15
CA ARG A 171 25.56 8.49 3.36
C ARG A 171 26.41 8.81 2.14
N LYS A 172 26.57 7.87 1.21
CA LYS A 172 27.39 8.07 0.01
C LYS A 172 26.73 9.03 -0.99
N ARG A 173 27.55 9.78 -1.74
CA ARG A 173 27.09 10.79 -2.72
C ARG A 173 26.12 10.22 -3.76
N LEU A 174 26.28 8.95 -4.13
CA LEU A 174 25.47 8.22 -5.10
C LEU A 174 23.98 8.18 -4.73
N TRP A 175 23.66 8.16 -3.41
CA TRP A 175 22.30 8.04 -2.90
C TRP A 175 21.68 9.38 -2.49
N ARG A 176 22.29 10.50 -2.86
CA ARG A 176 21.80 11.84 -2.54
C ARG A 176 20.38 12.07 -3.03
N SER A 177 20.01 11.55 -4.21
CA SER A 177 18.66 11.70 -4.76
C SER A 177 17.61 10.98 -3.93
N VAL A 178 17.88 9.75 -3.49
CA VAL A 178 16.96 8.96 -2.63
C VAL A 178 16.73 9.68 -1.31
N ARG A 179 17.81 10.10 -0.63
CA ARG A 179 17.70 10.87 0.63
C ARG A 179 16.92 12.18 0.45
N ARG A 180 17.18 12.90 -0.64
CA ARG A 180 16.46 14.15 -0.93
C ARG A 180 14.98 13.88 -1.12
N ASN A 181 14.61 12.85 -1.87
CA ASN A 181 13.20 12.51 -2.09
C ASN A 181 12.51 12.13 -0.77
N ILE A 182 13.16 11.36 0.10
CA ILE A 182 12.63 11.03 1.44
C ILE A 182 12.47 12.32 2.27
N ALA A 183 13.50 13.16 2.34
CA ALA A 183 13.45 14.41 3.11
C ALA A 183 12.41 15.40 2.58
N ASP A 184 12.19 15.45 1.26
CA ASP A 184 11.16 16.28 0.65
C ASP A 184 9.75 15.78 0.98
N ALA A 185 9.53 14.45 0.97
CA ALA A 185 8.27 13.86 1.39
C ALA A 185 8.02 14.09 2.88
N ASP A 186 9.03 13.89 3.73
CA ASP A 186 8.95 14.12 5.17
C ASP A 186 8.52 15.53 5.48
N ARG A 187 9.16 16.53 4.86
CA ARG A 187 8.80 17.94 5.05
C ARG A 187 7.34 18.22 4.72
N LEU A 188 6.82 17.63 3.63
CA LEU A 188 5.43 17.79 3.23
C LEU A 188 4.46 17.09 4.21
N LEU A 189 4.80 15.89 4.68
CA LEU A 189 3.99 15.15 5.65
C LEU A 189 4.00 15.81 7.03
N TYR A 190 5.14 16.27 7.52
CA TYR A 190 5.20 17.02 8.79
C TYR A 190 4.42 18.33 8.72
N ALA A 191 4.46 19.04 7.60
CA ALA A 191 3.66 20.23 7.42
C ALA A 191 2.15 19.91 7.46
N GLU A 192 1.73 18.80 6.85
CA GLU A 192 0.32 18.36 6.90
C GLU A 192 -0.09 17.96 8.31
N ILE A 193 0.75 17.22 9.04
CA ILE A 193 0.49 16.84 10.43
C ILE A 193 0.35 18.09 11.32
N ALA A 194 1.27 19.05 11.16
CA ALA A 194 1.26 20.29 11.96
C ALA A 194 0.02 21.15 11.69
N ASP A 195 -0.41 21.27 10.44
CA ASP A 195 -1.62 22.00 10.08
C ASP A 195 -2.86 21.27 10.59
N ARG A 196 -2.89 19.93 10.46
CA ARG A 196 -4.01 19.11 10.89
C ARG A 196 -4.22 19.16 12.41
N ARG A 197 -3.16 19.19 13.21
CA ARG A 197 -3.25 19.32 14.67
C ARG A 197 -3.82 20.68 15.12
N ARG A 198 -3.76 21.69 14.26
CA ARG A 198 -4.29 23.06 14.51
C ARG A 198 -5.64 23.30 13.83
N ASP A 199 -6.12 22.34 13.06
CA ASP A 199 -7.36 22.48 12.29
C ASP A 199 -8.56 22.56 13.25
N PRO A 200 -9.31 23.67 13.29
CA PRO A 200 -10.49 23.80 14.12
C PRO A 200 -11.61 22.83 13.72
N ASP A 201 -11.61 22.40 12.47
CA ASP A 201 -12.60 21.50 11.90
C ASP A 201 -12.14 20.03 11.91
N LEU A 202 -11.14 19.69 12.72
CA LEU A 202 -10.55 18.34 12.81
C LEU A 202 -11.63 17.25 12.98
N ASP A 203 -12.66 17.52 13.79
CA ASP A 203 -13.72 16.55 14.10
C ASP A 203 -14.62 16.23 12.91
N SER A 204 -14.79 17.16 11.99
CA SER A 204 -15.59 17.00 10.77
C SER A 204 -14.86 16.24 9.65
N ARG A 205 -13.55 16.09 9.78
CA ARG A 205 -12.73 15.47 8.71
C ARG A 205 -12.75 13.94 8.78
N HIS A 206 -12.73 13.32 7.62
CA HIS A 206 -12.87 11.86 7.46
C HIS A 206 -11.63 11.18 6.86
N ASP A 207 -10.55 11.91 6.62
CA ASP A 207 -9.28 11.32 6.20
C ASP A 207 -8.59 10.57 7.35
N ALA A 208 -7.70 9.61 6.98
CA ALA A 208 -7.07 8.74 7.97
C ALA A 208 -6.20 9.51 8.97
N LEU A 209 -5.47 10.55 8.52
CA LEU A 209 -4.64 11.38 9.41
C LEU A 209 -5.50 12.03 10.50
N SER A 210 -6.63 12.64 10.13
CA SER A 210 -7.54 13.27 11.08
C SER A 210 -8.11 12.26 12.08
N MET A 211 -8.50 11.08 11.59
CA MET A 211 -9.01 10.01 12.44
C MET A 211 -7.96 9.46 13.40
N LEU A 212 -6.70 9.33 12.95
CA LEU A 212 -5.59 8.93 13.81
C LEU A 212 -5.31 9.96 14.89
N ILE A 213 -5.24 11.25 14.55
CA ILE A 213 -5.02 12.32 15.53
C ILE A 213 -6.14 12.34 16.59
N ARG A 214 -7.41 12.17 16.20
CA ARG A 214 -8.54 12.08 17.15
C ARG A 214 -8.47 10.84 18.04
N ALA A 215 -8.18 9.68 17.46
CA ALA A 215 -8.04 8.44 18.21
C ALA A 215 -6.93 8.50 19.26
N GLU A 216 -5.82 9.17 18.94
CA GLU A 216 -4.70 9.35 19.82
C GLU A 216 -4.95 10.42 20.91
N ALA A 217 -5.81 11.40 20.64
CA ALA A 217 -6.15 12.43 21.63
C ALA A 217 -6.77 11.86 22.92
N GLN A 218 -7.40 10.70 22.83
CA GLN A 218 -8.05 9.99 23.93
C GLN A 218 -7.12 9.01 24.67
N ARG A 219 -5.84 8.94 24.29
CA ARG A 219 -4.86 7.99 24.86
C ARG A 219 -3.84 8.70 25.73
N GLU A 220 -3.35 8.01 26.75
CA GLU A 220 -2.25 8.49 27.59
C GLU A 220 -0.93 8.57 26.79
N ASN A 221 -0.67 7.59 25.95
CA ASN A 221 0.55 7.52 25.13
C ASN A 221 0.24 7.90 23.68
N ARG A 222 0.20 9.21 23.40
CA ARG A 222 -0.07 9.78 22.08
C ARG A 222 1.09 9.54 21.12
N MET A 223 0.77 9.28 19.85
CA MET A 223 1.79 9.25 18.81
C MET A 223 2.46 10.63 18.65
N THR A 224 3.77 10.61 18.60
CA THR A 224 4.57 11.78 18.19
C THR A 224 4.36 12.08 16.71
N ASP A 225 4.73 13.26 16.26
CA ASP A 225 4.66 13.61 14.84
C ASP A 225 5.53 12.70 13.97
N ASN A 226 6.65 12.22 14.52
CA ASN A 226 7.50 11.25 13.84
C ASN A 226 6.79 9.88 13.64
N GLU A 227 6.12 9.41 14.67
CA GLU A 227 5.34 8.17 14.59
C GLU A 227 4.15 8.31 13.62
N LEU A 228 3.42 9.42 13.65
CA LEU A 228 2.36 9.72 12.67
C LEU A 228 2.90 9.76 11.23
N ARG A 229 4.05 10.43 11.04
CA ARG A 229 4.72 10.46 9.72
C ARG A 229 5.05 9.04 9.23
N ASP A 230 5.57 8.19 10.12
CA ASP A 230 5.91 6.80 9.79
C ASP A 230 4.68 5.99 9.39
N GLN A 231 3.55 6.17 10.09
CA GLN A 231 2.30 5.53 9.70
C GLN A 231 1.75 6.07 8.37
N LEU A 232 1.78 7.38 8.15
CA LEU A 232 1.34 7.98 6.87
C LEU A 232 2.18 7.47 5.70
N MET A 233 3.52 7.43 5.85
CA MET A 233 4.40 6.88 4.83
C MET A 233 4.10 5.41 4.57
N THR A 234 3.83 4.65 5.61
CA THR A 234 3.43 3.23 5.52
C THR A 234 2.15 3.06 4.72
N LEU A 235 1.11 3.83 5.03
CA LEU A 235 -0.17 3.77 4.33
C LEU A 235 -0.05 4.20 2.87
N LEU A 236 0.76 5.23 2.58
CA LEU A 236 1.03 5.69 1.23
C LEU A 236 1.70 4.60 0.38
N VAL A 237 2.73 3.96 0.93
CA VAL A 237 3.46 2.87 0.25
C VAL A 237 2.58 1.64 0.07
N ALA A 238 1.91 1.20 1.13
CA ALA A 238 1.11 -0.03 1.11
C ALA A 238 -0.15 0.10 0.24
N GLY A 239 -0.83 1.24 0.27
CA GLY A 239 -2.13 1.40 -0.39
C GLY A 239 -2.06 1.78 -1.86
N HIS A 240 -0.95 2.35 -2.33
CA HIS A 240 -0.82 2.81 -3.72
C HIS A 240 -0.51 1.67 -4.69
N ASP A 241 0.69 1.08 -4.61
CA ASP A 241 1.18 0.13 -5.61
C ASP A 241 0.41 -1.20 -5.63
N THR A 242 0.00 -1.69 -4.46
CA THR A 242 -0.76 -2.94 -4.37
C THR A 242 -2.12 -2.82 -5.05
N THR A 243 -2.82 -1.71 -4.80
CA THR A 243 -4.13 -1.45 -5.39
C THR A 243 -4.02 -1.17 -6.90
N ALA A 244 -3.04 -0.38 -7.33
CA ALA A 244 -2.78 -0.13 -8.75
C ALA A 244 -2.48 -1.42 -9.52
N THR A 245 -1.70 -2.31 -8.92
CA THR A 245 -1.38 -3.63 -9.48
C THR A 245 -2.63 -4.51 -9.57
N GLY A 246 -3.43 -4.57 -8.51
CA GLY A 246 -4.70 -5.33 -8.50
C GLY A 246 -5.67 -4.85 -9.59
N LEU A 247 -5.89 -3.55 -9.70
CA LEU A 247 -6.73 -2.94 -10.74
C LEU A 247 -6.20 -3.22 -12.15
N SER A 248 -4.89 -3.12 -12.35
CA SER A 248 -4.26 -3.41 -13.65
C SER A 248 -4.47 -4.87 -14.07
N TRP A 249 -4.33 -5.81 -13.13
CA TRP A 249 -4.61 -7.20 -13.37
C TRP A 249 -6.09 -7.50 -13.60
N ALA A 250 -7.00 -6.82 -12.89
CA ALA A 250 -8.43 -6.95 -13.10
C ALA A 250 -8.80 -6.57 -14.54
N LEU A 251 -8.33 -5.42 -15.02
CA LEU A 251 -8.58 -4.97 -16.39
C LEU A 251 -7.96 -5.90 -17.44
N GLU A 252 -6.72 -6.35 -17.21
CA GLU A 252 -6.06 -7.30 -18.11
C GLU A 252 -6.81 -8.63 -18.18
N ARG A 253 -7.28 -9.15 -17.04
CA ARG A 253 -8.07 -10.38 -17.01
C ARG A 253 -9.43 -10.22 -17.68
N LEU A 254 -10.15 -9.15 -17.36
CA LEU A 254 -11.46 -8.88 -17.96
C LEU A 254 -11.39 -8.72 -19.47
N THR A 255 -10.39 -8.01 -20.00
CA THR A 255 -10.23 -7.86 -21.45
C THR A 255 -9.90 -9.16 -22.17
N ARG A 256 -9.27 -10.13 -21.50
CA ARG A 256 -9.02 -11.47 -22.03
C ARG A 256 -10.22 -12.42 -21.92
N HIS A 257 -11.25 -12.06 -21.17
CA HIS A 257 -12.44 -12.88 -20.94
C HIS A 257 -13.73 -12.10 -21.27
N PRO A 258 -14.06 -11.90 -22.57
CA PRO A 258 -15.17 -11.02 -23.00
C PRO A 258 -16.52 -11.35 -22.34
N GLY A 259 -16.82 -12.63 -22.13
CA GLY A 259 -18.06 -13.04 -21.46
C GLY A 259 -18.14 -12.63 -19.99
N ILE A 260 -16.99 -12.63 -19.27
CA ILE A 260 -16.91 -12.16 -17.89
C ILE A 260 -16.97 -10.62 -17.88
N LEU A 261 -16.28 -9.96 -18.81
CA LEU A 261 -16.34 -8.50 -18.97
C LEU A 261 -17.77 -8.01 -19.19
N ALA A 262 -18.52 -8.66 -20.10
CA ALA A 262 -19.92 -8.29 -20.34
C ALA A 262 -20.78 -8.40 -19.08
N LYS A 263 -20.63 -9.48 -18.30
CA LYS A 263 -21.31 -9.63 -17.00
C LYS A 263 -20.87 -8.58 -15.99
N ALA A 264 -19.55 -8.25 -15.92
CA ALA A 264 -19.06 -7.22 -15.03
C ALA A 264 -19.61 -5.83 -15.38
N VAL A 265 -19.77 -5.51 -16.67
CA VAL A 265 -20.42 -4.28 -17.12
C VAL A 265 -21.90 -4.24 -16.71
N GLN A 266 -22.64 -5.35 -16.89
CA GLN A 266 -24.04 -5.46 -16.44
C GLN A 266 -24.13 -5.30 -14.91
N ALA A 267 -23.24 -5.94 -14.17
CA ALA A 267 -23.18 -5.80 -12.71
C ALA A 267 -22.87 -4.37 -12.27
N ALA A 268 -21.98 -3.68 -12.96
CA ALA A 268 -21.68 -2.27 -12.67
C ALA A 268 -22.91 -1.36 -12.92
N VAL A 269 -23.69 -1.63 -13.97
CA VAL A 269 -24.96 -0.91 -14.23
C VAL A 269 -25.99 -1.22 -13.15
N ALA A 270 -26.13 -2.49 -12.74
CA ALA A 270 -27.04 -2.89 -11.67
C ALA A 270 -26.66 -2.25 -10.32
N SER A 271 -25.38 -2.30 -9.95
CA SER A 271 -24.86 -1.63 -8.75
C SER A 271 -25.14 -0.13 -8.76
N ALA A 272 -24.91 0.56 -9.87
CA ALA A 272 -25.22 1.98 -10.03
C ALA A 272 -26.73 2.29 -9.91
N ALA A 273 -27.58 1.31 -10.19
CA ALA A 273 -29.05 1.39 -9.99
C ALA A 273 -29.48 0.99 -8.57
N GLY A 274 -28.54 0.65 -7.69
CA GLY A 274 -28.80 0.25 -6.30
C GLY A 274 -29.16 -1.23 -6.11
N ASP A 275 -28.91 -2.08 -7.11
CA ASP A 275 -29.12 -3.54 -7.02
C ASP A 275 -27.89 -4.20 -6.35
N PRO A 276 -28.05 -4.81 -5.15
CA PRO A 276 -26.95 -5.44 -4.41
C PRO A 276 -26.28 -6.60 -5.18
N SER A 277 -26.99 -7.26 -6.10
CA SER A 277 -26.42 -8.35 -6.91
C SER A 277 -25.27 -7.87 -7.80
N GLY A 278 -25.30 -6.61 -8.22
CA GLY A 278 -24.22 -5.97 -8.94
C GLY A 278 -22.94 -5.89 -8.10
N ASP A 279 -23.06 -5.43 -6.86
CA ASP A 279 -21.92 -5.33 -5.92
C ASP A 279 -21.34 -6.71 -5.62
N GLU A 280 -22.18 -7.73 -5.40
CA GLU A 280 -21.73 -9.09 -5.13
C GLU A 280 -20.90 -9.66 -6.29
N TYR A 281 -21.33 -9.44 -7.52
CA TYR A 281 -20.58 -9.90 -8.69
C TYR A 281 -19.24 -9.16 -8.85
N LEU A 282 -19.24 -7.85 -8.67
CA LEU A 282 -18.01 -7.05 -8.76
C LEU A 282 -17.00 -7.42 -7.65
N ASP A 283 -17.47 -7.68 -6.44
CA ASP A 283 -16.66 -8.18 -5.33
C ASP A 283 -16.05 -9.56 -5.66
N ALA A 284 -16.83 -10.47 -6.27
CA ALA A 284 -16.34 -11.75 -6.73
C ALA A 284 -15.26 -11.62 -7.82
N VAL A 285 -15.41 -10.67 -8.75
CA VAL A 285 -14.39 -10.35 -9.77
C VAL A 285 -13.10 -9.85 -9.12
N ALA A 286 -13.21 -8.96 -8.12
CA ALA A 286 -12.06 -8.45 -7.39
C ALA A 286 -11.34 -9.58 -6.63
N LYS A 287 -12.06 -10.40 -5.88
CA LYS A 287 -11.51 -11.55 -5.14
C LYS A 287 -10.83 -12.56 -6.05
N GLU A 288 -11.46 -12.90 -7.18
CA GLU A 288 -10.87 -13.85 -8.14
C GLU A 288 -9.63 -13.26 -8.83
N THR A 289 -9.63 -11.96 -9.10
CA THR A 289 -8.44 -11.29 -9.63
C THR A 289 -7.27 -11.40 -8.64
N LEU A 290 -7.51 -11.09 -7.37
CA LEU A 290 -6.47 -11.16 -6.33
C LEU A 290 -6.01 -12.60 -6.07
N ARG A 291 -6.91 -13.59 -6.18
CA ARG A 291 -6.55 -15.00 -6.08
C ARG A 291 -5.65 -15.44 -7.24
N ALA A 292 -5.99 -15.07 -8.47
CA ALA A 292 -5.28 -15.48 -9.68
C ALA A 292 -4.01 -14.67 -9.95
N ARG A 293 -3.98 -13.43 -9.50
CA ARG A 293 -2.90 -12.45 -9.72
C ARG A 293 -2.68 -11.60 -8.47
N PRO A 294 -2.14 -12.16 -7.39
CA PRO A 294 -1.88 -11.40 -6.16
C PRO A 294 -0.87 -10.28 -6.43
N GLY A 295 -1.12 -9.11 -5.86
CA GLY A 295 -0.18 -7.99 -5.91
C GLY A 295 1.07 -8.24 -5.05
N VAL A 296 0.91 -9.02 -3.97
CA VAL A 296 1.99 -9.50 -3.10
C VAL A 296 1.89 -11.01 -3.06
N PHE A 297 2.95 -11.70 -3.49
CA PHE A 297 2.98 -13.16 -3.59
C PHE A 297 3.88 -13.82 -2.55
N ASP A 298 4.76 -13.06 -1.91
CA ASP A 298 5.64 -13.51 -0.82
C ASP A 298 5.38 -12.67 0.43
N VAL A 299 5.30 -13.31 1.59
CA VAL A 299 5.12 -12.66 2.89
C VAL A 299 6.21 -13.15 3.82
N GLY A 300 7.00 -12.22 4.38
CA GLY A 300 7.99 -12.51 5.41
C GLY A 300 7.38 -12.56 6.81
N ARG A 301 7.85 -13.51 7.59
CA ARG A 301 7.51 -13.68 9.00
C ARG A 301 8.76 -14.09 9.79
#